data_cf0036e46d27f150baf9e0bfabfa244b
#
_entry.id   cf0036e46d27f150baf9e0bfabfa244b
#
_cell.length_a   1.000
_cell.length_b   1.000
_cell.length_c   1.000
_cell.angle_alpha   90.00
_cell.angle_beta   90.00
_cell.angle_gamma   90.00
#
_symmetry.space_group_name_H-M   'P 1'
#
loop_
_entity.id
_entity.type
_entity.pdbx_description
1 polymer ?
#
loop_
_entity_poly.entity_id
_entity_poly.type
_entity_poly.pdbx_seq_one_letter_code
_entity_poly.pdbx_strand_id
1 'polypeptide(L)'
;LDDLEEEPAKKRGWQPTNPLLKLPNVLVSPHSAYYSEESIREARETAATEVASVLAGVMPRHVVNREVLARPNLRRRLAARTGEPA
;
A
#
# COMPACT_ATOMS: atom_id res chain seq x y z
N LEU A 1 17.27 9.70 4.49
CA LEU A 1 16.77 9.04 3.28
C LEU A 1 16.27 7.64 3.60
N ASP A 2 15.03 7.37 3.29
CA ASP A 2 14.44 6.04 3.50
C ASP A 2 14.20 5.31 2.18
N ASP A 3 14.32 6.01 1.06
CA ASP A 3 14.16 5.45 -0.27
C ASP A 3 15.20 6.03 -1.22
N LEU A 4 15.70 5.19 -2.11
CA LEU A 4 16.66 5.57 -3.14
C LEU A 4 16.10 5.16 -4.51
N GLU A 5 16.46 5.91 -5.55
CA GLU A 5 16.09 5.54 -6.92
C GLU A 5 16.60 4.14 -7.29
N GLU A 6 17.79 3.78 -6.75
CA GLU A 6 18.35 2.45 -6.93
C GLU A 6 18.00 1.58 -5.72
N GLU A 7 17.17 0.56 -5.94
CA GLU A 7 16.79 -0.38 -4.88
C GLU A 7 17.76 -1.55 -4.81
N PRO A 8 18.42 -1.77 -3.65
CA PRO A 8 19.41 -2.84 -3.51
C PRO A 8 18.82 -4.24 -3.66
N ALA A 9 17.56 -4.43 -3.29
CA ALA A 9 16.91 -5.73 -3.32
C ALA A 9 16.75 -6.31 -4.73
N LYS A 10 16.86 -5.48 -5.76
CA LYS A 10 16.66 -5.90 -7.15
C LYS A 10 17.95 -6.26 -7.87
N LYS A 11 19.11 -6.00 -7.26
CA LYS A 11 20.40 -6.26 -7.89
C LYS A 11 21.33 -6.95 -6.93
N ARG A 12 21.84 -8.10 -7.34
CA ARG A 12 22.92 -8.78 -6.62
C ARG A 12 24.21 -7.96 -6.77
N GLY A 13 24.93 -7.74 -5.67
CA GLY A 13 26.16 -6.96 -5.69
C GLY A 13 25.92 -5.47 -5.87
N TRP A 14 24.79 -4.96 -5.40
CA TRP A 14 24.44 -3.55 -5.48
C TRP A 14 25.51 -2.65 -4.86
N GLN A 15 25.96 -1.66 -5.63
CA GLN A 15 26.89 -0.65 -5.16
C GLN A 15 26.23 0.72 -5.37
N PRO A 16 25.96 1.47 -4.30
CA PRO A 16 25.29 2.75 -4.41
C PRO A 16 26.17 3.80 -5.08
N THR A 17 25.63 4.46 -6.08
CA THR A 17 26.30 5.55 -6.80
C THR A 17 25.70 6.92 -6.50
N ASN A 18 24.61 6.97 -5.72
CA ASN A 18 23.93 8.21 -5.41
C ASN A 18 24.86 9.15 -4.62
N PRO A 19 25.13 10.38 -5.11
CA PRO A 19 26.04 11.32 -4.47
C PRO A 19 25.61 11.75 -3.06
N LEU A 20 24.32 11.64 -2.73
CA LEU A 20 23.81 11.95 -1.39
C LEU A 20 24.41 11.05 -0.31
N LEU A 21 24.81 9.83 -0.66
CA LEU A 21 25.42 8.88 0.27
C LEU A 21 26.81 9.32 0.75
N LYS A 22 27.44 10.26 0.07
CA LYS A 22 28.77 10.77 0.44
C LYS A 22 28.72 11.98 1.35
N LEU A 23 27.52 12.52 1.62
CA LEU A 23 27.36 13.71 2.45
C LEU A 23 27.36 13.35 3.93
N PRO A 24 28.08 14.11 4.80
CA PRO A 24 28.18 13.79 6.21
C PRO A 24 26.87 14.03 6.99
N ASN A 25 25.96 14.82 6.44
CA ASN A 25 24.68 15.15 7.07
C ASN A 25 23.50 14.33 6.52
N VAL A 26 23.79 13.19 5.92
CA VAL A 26 22.76 12.29 5.37
C VAL A 26 22.75 10.98 6.17
N LEU A 27 21.56 10.61 6.64
CA LEU A 27 21.29 9.31 7.23
C LEU A 27 20.44 8.50 6.24
N VAL A 28 20.74 7.23 6.12
CA VAL A 28 20.02 6.32 5.23
C VAL A 28 19.37 5.21 6.05
N SER A 29 18.10 4.97 5.81
CA SER A 29 17.36 3.86 6.40
C SER A 29 16.86 2.93 5.29
N PRO A 30 16.58 1.65 5.62
CA PRO A 30 16.32 0.63 4.59
C PRO A 30 14.85 0.56 4.16
N HIS A 31 14.27 1.69 3.76
CA HIS A 31 12.88 1.78 3.30
C HIS A 31 11.92 1.23 4.37
N SER A 32 12.01 1.80 5.56
CA SER A 32 11.32 1.29 6.74
C SER A 32 10.49 2.34 7.48
N ALA A 33 10.28 3.51 6.89
CA ALA A 33 9.50 4.58 7.52
C ALA A 33 8.06 4.17 7.84
N TYR A 34 7.52 3.18 7.10
CA TYR A 34 6.18 2.65 7.36
C TYR A 34 6.11 1.75 8.60
N TYR A 35 7.27 1.32 9.12
CA TYR A 35 7.33 0.24 10.11
C TYR A 35 7.12 0.76 11.54
N SER A 36 6.05 0.30 12.16
CA SER A 36 5.81 0.32 13.59
C SER A 36 4.86 -0.82 13.91
N GLU A 37 4.75 -1.22 15.16
CA GLU A 37 3.80 -2.27 15.53
C GLU A 37 2.37 -1.86 15.17
N GLU A 38 2.04 -0.60 15.43
CA GLU A 38 0.72 -0.05 15.15
C GLU A 38 0.42 0.00 13.66
N SER A 39 1.35 0.48 12.85
CA SER A 39 1.13 0.61 11.40
C SER A 39 1.04 -0.74 10.70
N ILE A 40 1.84 -1.71 11.12
CA ILE A 40 1.77 -3.07 10.57
C ILE A 40 0.42 -3.71 10.93
N ARG A 41 -0.03 -3.57 12.16
CA ARG A 41 -1.33 -4.09 12.57
C ARG A 41 -2.46 -3.44 11.78
N GLU A 42 -2.45 -2.11 11.69
CA GLU A 42 -3.46 -1.36 10.94
C GLU A 42 -3.50 -1.77 9.47
N ALA A 43 -2.34 -1.91 8.85
CA ALA A 43 -2.26 -2.34 7.45
C ALA A 43 -2.87 -3.73 7.25
N ARG A 44 -2.55 -4.67 8.13
CA ARG A 44 -3.08 -6.04 8.05
C ARG A 44 -4.58 -6.08 8.30
N GLU A 45 -5.05 -5.39 9.32
CA GLU A 45 -6.48 -5.35 9.65
C GLU A 45 -7.29 -4.68 8.55
N THR A 46 -6.80 -3.56 8.03
CA THR A 46 -7.46 -2.84 6.95
C THR A 46 -7.54 -3.71 5.69
N ALA A 47 -6.43 -4.33 5.29
CA ALA A 47 -6.41 -5.19 4.12
C ALA A 47 -7.38 -6.37 4.27
N ALA A 48 -7.37 -7.03 5.43
CA ALA A 48 -8.27 -8.15 5.69
C ALA A 48 -9.73 -7.71 5.69
N THR A 49 -10.04 -6.56 6.27
CA THR A 49 -11.40 -6.02 6.30
C THR A 49 -11.90 -5.68 4.90
N GLU A 50 -11.06 -5.08 4.06
CA GLU A 50 -11.41 -4.75 2.68
C GLU A 50 -11.72 -6.02 1.88
N VAL A 51 -10.88 -7.05 1.99
CA VAL A 51 -11.11 -8.33 1.32
C VAL A 51 -12.41 -8.97 1.82
N ALA A 52 -12.62 -9.01 3.13
CA ALA A 52 -13.83 -9.57 3.71
C ALA A 52 -15.10 -8.84 3.24
N SER A 53 -15.02 -7.52 3.11
CA SER A 53 -16.13 -6.72 2.59
C SER A 53 -16.51 -7.13 1.18
N VAL A 54 -15.53 -7.24 0.29
CA VAL A 54 -15.78 -7.64 -1.10
C VAL A 54 -16.34 -9.05 -1.17
N LEU A 55 -15.80 -9.99 -0.41
CA LEU A 55 -16.30 -11.36 -0.38
C LEU A 55 -17.75 -11.45 0.15
N ALA A 56 -18.11 -10.56 1.06
CA ALA A 56 -19.47 -10.48 1.58
C ALA A 56 -20.43 -9.69 0.66
N GLY A 57 -19.93 -9.13 -0.44
CA GLY A 57 -20.74 -8.33 -1.35
C GLY A 57 -20.99 -6.91 -0.86
N VAL A 58 -20.15 -6.39 0.02
CA VAL A 58 -20.25 -5.05 0.58
C VAL A 58 -19.15 -4.16 0.01
N MET A 59 -19.48 -2.91 -0.28
CA MET A 59 -18.53 -1.94 -0.83
C MET A 59 -17.36 -1.74 0.15
N PRO A 60 -16.10 -1.93 -0.30
CA PRO A 60 -14.95 -1.60 0.52
C PRO A 60 -14.81 -0.10 0.71
N ARG A 61 -14.09 0.33 1.74
CA ARG A 61 -13.91 1.77 2.03
C ARG A 61 -12.95 2.47 1.09
N HIS A 62 -11.94 1.74 0.62
CA HIS A 62 -10.78 2.33 -0.05
C HIS A 62 -10.61 1.79 -1.46
N VAL A 63 -11.50 2.19 -2.38
CA VAL A 63 -11.39 1.81 -3.78
C VAL A 63 -10.54 2.86 -4.50
N VAL A 64 -9.37 2.44 -5.00
CA VAL A 64 -8.43 3.33 -5.68
C VAL A 64 -8.93 3.69 -7.08
N ASN A 65 -9.33 2.69 -7.85
CA ASN A 65 -9.80 2.86 -9.23
C ASN A 65 -11.30 2.62 -9.30
N ARG A 66 -12.06 3.64 -8.92
CA ARG A 66 -13.51 3.52 -8.76
C ARG A 66 -14.25 3.13 -10.04
N GLU A 67 -13.68 3.38 -11.19
CA GLU A 67 -14.28 3.03 -12.48
C GLU A 67 -14.52 1.52 -12.65
N VAL A 68 -13.82 0.68 -11.92
CA VAL A 68 -14.04 -0.78 -11.98
C VAL A 68 -15.41 -1.18 -11.46
N LEU A 69 -16.01 -0.36 -10.61
CA LEU A 69 -17.32 -0.65 -10.02
C LEU A 69 -18.45 -0.66 -11.05
N ALA A 70 -18.24 0.02 -12.17
CA ALA A 70 -19.22 0.09 -13.27
C ALA A 70 -18.97 -0.95 -14.36
N ARG A 71 -17.89 -1.73 -14.26
CA ARG A 71 -17.53 -2.70 -15.30
C ARG A 71 -18.49 -3.88 -15.34
N PRO A 72 -18.89 -4.34 -16.53
CA PRO A 72 -19.81 -5.48 -16.64
C PRO A 72 -19.19 -6.81 -16.21
N ASN A 73 -17.86 -6.91 -16.23
CA ASN A 73 -17.15 -8.12 -15.81
C ASN A 73 -16.85 -8.18 -14.31
N LEU A 74 -17.36 -7.24 -13.53
CA LEU A 74 -17.26 -7.32 -12.08
C LEU A 74 -18.08 -8.53 -11.60
N ARG A 75 -17.41 -9.47 -10.97
CA ARG A 75 -18.03 -10.75 -10.57
C ARG A 75 -19.15 -10.61 -9.56
N ARG A 76 -19.10 -9.55 -8.76
CA ARG A 76 -20.09 -9.34 -7.71
C ARG A 76 -20.42 -7.86 -7.61
N ARG A 77 -21.71 -7.55 -7.64
CA ARG A 77 -22.17 -6.19 -7.33
C ARG A 77 -21.98 -5.93 -5.83
N LEU A 78 -21.48 -4.76 -5.51
CA LEU A 78 -21.19 -4.38 -4.14
C LEU A 78 -22.28 -3.45 -3.62
N ALA A 79 -22.88 -3.83 -2.49
CA ALA A 79 -23.87 -3.02 -1.83
C ALA A 79 -23.20 -1.90 -1.02
N ALA A 80 -23.87 -0.75 -0.92
CA ALA A 80 -23.39 0.34 -0.08
C ALA A 80 -23.28 -0.10 1.37
N ARG A 81 -22.30 0.44 2.09
CA ARG A 81 -22.14 0.17 3.51
C ARG A 81 -23.28 0.83 4.30
N THR A 82 -23.70 0.16 5.37
CA THR A 82 -24.75 0.69 6.25
C THR A 82 -24.31 2.05 6.83
N GLY A 83 -25.18 3.05 6.67
CA GLY A 83 -24.91 4.39 7.16
C GLY A 83 -24.04 5.27 6.26
N GLU A 84 -23.64 4.77 5.09
CA GLU A 84 -22.87 5.55 4.11
C GLU A 84 -23.70 5.86 2.86
N PRO A 85 -23.48 7.00 2.20
CA PRO A 85 -24.16 7.30 0.94
C PRO A 85 -23.69 6.33 -0.16
N ALA A 86 -24.62 6.01 -1.05
CA ALA A 86 -24.36 5.12 -2.18
C ALA A 86 -23.35 5.72 -3.18
#